data_80829edf163ac0aa4514f25d34b91e76
#
_entry.id   80829edf163ac0aa4514f25d34b91e76
#
_cell.length_a   1.000
_cell.length_b   1.000
_cell.length_c   1.000
_cell.angle_alpha   90.00
_cell.angle_beta   90.00
_cell.angle_gamma   90.00
#
_symmetry.space_group_name_H-M   'P 1'
#
loop_
_entity.id
_entity.type
_entity.pdbx_description
1 polymer ?
#
loop_
_entity_poly.entity_id
_entity_poly.type
_entity_poly.pdbx_seq_one_letter_code
_entity_poly.pdbx_strand_id
1 'polypeptide(L)'
;ERGQIEGEIQFTNASYGGSGNFTYVWDFGDGTTSTEENPKHVYNEKGIFVVSLTITDSSGRSNLYRKTIEITDKVVEKGDLTLLWTSSTHLAKLVSNSAALSPDEKTVYINSNDHILHSYDVTSGIEKWSFDMTDPSWGAQATGGSNMTPSVDTDGTIYIGTGDGSNGKLFAINPDGNKKWITFNDPTTGFWNKGNAANAKMRSVSPAFDDKYVYCGNGGSTGSMIAVDKTTGNRVSYLTNAD
;
A
#
# COMPACT_ATOMS: atom_id res chain seq x y z
N GLU A 1 -11.84 -16.99 22.67
CA GLU A 1 -12.04 -15.53 22.50
C GLU A 1 -10.97 -14.98 21.56
N ARG A 2 -11.29 -13.91 20.87
CA ARG A 2 -10.39 -13.23 19.98
C ARG A 2 -10.25 -11.79 20.42
N GLY A 3 -9.01 -11.29 20.42
CA GLY A 3 -8.66 -9.91 20.60
C GLY A 3 -7.99 -9.36 19.35
N GLN A 4 -7.74 -8.07 19.35
CA GLN A 4 -7.01 -7.39 18.28
C GLN A 4 -5.71 -6.83 18.81
N ILE A 5 -4.65 -6.83 18.00
CA ILE A 5 -3.39 -6.17 18.34
C ILE A 5 -3.66 -4.68 18.64
N GLU A 6 -3.01 -4.15 19.68
CA GLU A 6 -3.21 -2.78 20.19
C GLU A 6 -4.64 -2.45 20.62
N GLY A 7 -5.56 -3.42 20.58
CA GLY A 7 -6.90 -3.28 21.11
C GLY A 7 -6.93 -3.51 22.62
N GLU A 8 -7.58 -2.61 23.38
CA GLU A 8 -7.79 -2.80 24.83
C GLU A 8 -8.81 -3.90 25.07
N ILE A 9 -8.44 -4.93 25.82
CA ILE A 9 -9.29 -6.06 26.19
C ILE A 9 -9.65 -5.93 27.65
N GLN A 10 -10.97 -5.90 27.95
CA GLN A 10 -11.49 -5.95 29.31
C GLN A 10 -11.58 -7.40 29.78
N PHE A 11 -10.87 -7.74 30.85
CA PHE A 11 -11.02 -9.02 31.54
C PHE A 11 -11.98 -8.85 32.72
N THR A 12 -12.89 -9.77 32.86
CA THR A 12 -13.89 -9.74 33.93
C THR A 12 -13.79 -11.01 34.75
N ASN A 13 -13.68 -10.85 36.07
CA ASN A 13 -13.76 -11.94 37.02
C ASN A 13 -15.22 -12.37 37.15
N ALA A 14 -15.49 -13.63 36.85
CA ALA A 14 -16.82 -14.24 37.01
C ALA A 14 -16.80 -15.34 38.08
N SER A 15 -15.85 -15.31 39.00
CA SER A 15 -15.73 -16.30 40.06
C SER A 15 -16.78 -16.08 41.15
N TYR A 16 -17.19 -17.16 41.77
CA TYR A 16 -18.17 -17.14 42.87
C TYR A 16 -17.77 -18.12 43.96
N GLY A 17 -18.26 -17.92 45.19
CA GLY A 17 -17.94 -18.72 46.35
C GLY A 17 -16.71 -18.21 47.10
N GLY A 18 -16.19 -18.98 48.05
CA GLY A 18 -15.11 -18.58 48.94
C GLY A 18 -15.56 -17.76 50.15
N SER A 19 -14.63 -17.22 50.93
CA SER A 19 -14.91 -16.46 52.14
C SER A 19 -13.99 -15.26 52.33
N GLY A 20 -14.55 -14.15 52.78
CA GLY A 20 -13.80 -12.94 53.10
C GLY A 20 -13.34 -12.16 51.89
N ASN A 21 -12.22 -11.48 52.04
CA ASN A 21 -11.60 -10.71 50.94
C ASN A 21 -10.80 -11.62 50.00
N PHE A 22 -10.81 -11.28 48.73
CA PHE A 22 -10.06 -11.99 47.68
C PHE A 22 -8.88 -11.19 47.19
N THR A 23 -7.84 -11.91 46.83
CA THR A 23 -6.73 -11.36 46.03
C THR A 23 -6.71 -12.02 44.67
N TYR A 24 -6.33 -11.26 43.66
CA TYR A 24 -6.34 -11.65 42.24
C TYR A 24 -4.95 -11.57 41.68
N VAL A 25 -4.57 -12.52 40.87
CA VAL A 25 -3.35 -12.48 40.06
C VAL A 25 -3.71 -12.95 38.67
N TRP A 26 -3.72 -12.03 37.74
CA TRP A 26 -3.84 -12.28 36.31
C TRP A 26 -2.44 -12.43 35.74
N ASP A 27 -2.25 -13.43 34.90
CA ASP A 27 -1.12 -13.58 33.98
C ASP A 27 -1.70 -13.62 32.57
N PHE A 28 -1.29 -12.68 31.73
CA PHE A 28 -1.84 -12.53 30.38
C PHE A 28 -1.16 -13.42 29.34
N GLY A 29 -0.10 -14.14 29.74
CA GLY A 29 0.64 -15.09 28.89
C GLY A 29 1.63 -14.42 27.93
N ASP A 30 1.82 -13.11 28.02
CA ASP A 30 2.78 -12.31 27.28
C ASP A 30 3.94 -11.80 28.16
N GLY A 31 4.02 -12.33 29.41
CA GLY A 31 4.99 -11.93 30.42
C GLY A 31 4.53 -10.79 31.31
N THR A 32 3.33 -10.26 31.13
CA THR A 32 2.74 -9.22 31.98
C THR A 32 1.67 -9.78 32.90
N THR A 33 1.42 -9.08 34.02
CA THR A 33 0.49 -9.50 35.07
C THR A 33 -0.33 -8.33 35.61
N SER A 34 -1.49 -8.59 36.26
CA SER A 34 -2.28 -7.61 36.99
C SER A 34 -2.83 -8.20 38.29
N THR A 35 -3.03 -7.36 39.31
CA THR A 35 -3.71 -7.71 40.57
C THR A 35 -5.09 -7.09 40.71
N GLU A 36 -5.57 -6.39 39.71
CA GLU A 36 -6.93 -5.85 39.68
C GLU A 36 -7.96 -6.95 39.56
N GLU A 37 -9.13 -6.76 40.12
CA GLU A 37 -10.23 -7.73 40.00
C GLU A 37 -10.68 -7.88 38.54
N ASN A 38 -10.78 -6.76 37.81
CA ASN A 38 -11.26 -6.70 36.44
C ASN A 38 -10.30 -5.84 35.59
N PRO A 39 -9.12 -6.35 35.23
CA PRO A 39 -8.10 -5.55 34.56
C PRO A 39 -8.44 -5.34 33.10
N LYS A 40 -7.83 -4.30 32.53
CA LYS A 40 -7.70 -4.10 31.10
C LYS A 40 -6.28 -4.44 30.67
N HIS A 41 -6.14 -4.98 29.47
CA HIS A 41 -4.83 -5.34 28.93
C HIS A 41 -4.76 -5.11 27.41
N VAL A 42 -3.58 -4.75 26.91
CA VAL A 42 -3.28 -4.54 25.48
C VAL A 42 -2.15 -5.49 25.10
N TYR A 43 -2.37 -6.29 24.07
CA TYR A 43 -1.34 -7.12 23.46
C TYR A 43 -0.68 -6.38 22.31
N ASN A 44 0.65 -6.32 22.31
CA ASN A 44 1.44 -5.66 21.28
C ASN A 44 1.90 -6.59 20.16
N GLU A 45 1.64 -7.88 20.29
CA GLU A 45 2.00 -8.91 19.30
C GLU A 45 0.83 -9.83 19.01
N LYS A 46 0.79 -10.33 17.78
CA LYS A 46 -0.16 -11.37 17.37
C LYS A 46 0.27 -12.71 17.93
N GLY A 47 -0.71 -13.51 18.28
CA GLY A 47 -0.41 -14.86 18.77
C GLY A 47 -1.54 -15.50 19.53
N ILE A 48 -1.26 -16.66 20.07
CA ILE A 48 -2.15 -17.39 20.96
C ILE A 48 -1.57 -17.30 22.36
N PHE A 49 -2.32 -16.67 23.27
CA PHE A 49 -1.91 -16.45 24.65
C PHE A 49 -2.76 -17.27 25.61
N VAL A 50 -2.14 -17.83 26.62
CA VAL A 50 -2.84 -18.55 27.71
C VAL A 50 -2.97 -17.60 28.87
N VAL A 51 -4.13 -16.98 29.00
CA VAL A 51 -4.45 -16.10 30.13
C VAL A 51 -4.83 -16.95 31.34
N SER A 52 -4.29 -16.64 32.49
CA SER A 52 -4.67 -17.29 33.74
C SER A 52 -5.09 -16.29 34.83
N LEU A 53 -6.04 -16.69 35.65
CA LEU A 53 -6.48 -15.98 36.85
C LEU A 53 -6.31 -16.89 38.06
N THR A 54 -5.51 -16.47 39.01
CA THR A 54 -5.42 -17.08 40.34
C THR A 54 -6.20 -16.20 41.32
N ILE A 55 -7.13 -16.79 42.04
CA ILE A 55 -7.88 -16.11 43.09
C ILE A 55 -7.59 -16.81 44.39
N THR A 56 -7.28 -16.03 45.43
CA THR A 56 -7.00 -16.54 46.77
C THR A 56 -7.94 -15.86 47.77
N ASP A 57 -8.64 -16.65 48.59
CA ASP A 57 -9.53 -16.15 49.65
C ASP A 57 -8.76 -15.82 50.95
N SER A 58 -9.41 -15.18 51.90
CA SER A 58 -8.80 -14.79 53.17
C SER A 58 -8.36 -15.96 54.06
N SER A 59 -8.80 -17.19 53.75
CA SER A 59 -8.33 -18.42 54.44
C SER A 59 -7.10 -19.04 53.79
N GLY A 60 -6.59 -18.42 52.68
CA GLY A 60 -5.42 -18.89 51.92
C GLY A 60 -5.72 -19.98 50.90
N ARG A 61 -7.00 -20.27 50.66
CA ARG A 61 -7.41 -21.22 49.59
C ARG A 61 -7.37 -20.52 48.24
N SER A 62 -6.69 -21.14 47.27
CA SER A 62 -6.52 -20.59 45.91
C SER A 62 -7.20 -21.49 44.88
N ASN A 63 -7.70 -20.86 43.82
CA ASN A 63 -8.13 -21.53 42.60
C ASN A 63 -7.53 -20.86 41.38
N LEU A 64 -7.22 -21.66 40.38
CA LEU A 64 -6.59 -21.22 39.14
C LEU A 64 -7.49 -21.55 37.95
N TYR A 65 -7.83 -20.53 37.17
CA TYR A 65 -8.53 -20.67 35.90
C TYR A 65 -7.60 -20.27 34.73
N ARG A 66 -7.71 -20.96 33.62
CA ARG A 66 -6.97 -20.68 32.39
C ARG A 66 -7.88 -20.62 31.17
N LYS A 67 -7.59 -19.70 30.27
CA LYS A 67 -8.29 -19.56 28.99
C LYS A 67 -7.32 -19.13 27.89
N THR A 68 -7.44 -19.77 26.76
CA THR A 68 -6.70 -19.35 25.56
C THR A 68 -7.45 -18.23 24.84
N ILE A 69 -6.72 -17.21 24.45
CA ILE A 69 -7.20 -16.15 23.56
C ILE A 69 -6.28 -16.07 22.33
N GLU A 70 -6.84 -15.69 21.22
CA GLU A 70 -6.12 -15.45 19.97
C GLU A 70 -6.11 -13.94 19.69
N ILE A 71 -4.94 -13.37 19.50
CA ILE A 71 -4.74 -11.97 19.09
C ILE A 71 -4.42 -11.95 17.61
N THR A 72 -5.25 -11.27 16.84
CA THR A 72 -5.15 -11.16 15.39
C THR A 72 -4.95 -9.71 14.96
N ASP A 73 -4.72 -9.48 13.66
CA ASP A 73 -4.78 -8.14 13.11
C ASP A 73 -6.16 -7.51 13.37
N LYS A 74 -6.18 -6.20 13.46
CA LYS A 74 -7.44 -5.46 13.53
C LYS A 74 -8.27 -5.77 12.29
N VAL A 75 -9.36 -6.50 12.47
CA VAL A 75 -10.33 -6.70 11.41
C VAL A 75 -11.14 -5.42 11.27
N VAL A 76 -11.02 -4.75 10.14
CA VAL A 76 -11.90 -3.62 9.81
C VAL A 76 -13.28 -4.22 9.48
N GLU A 77 -14.18 -4.17 10.44
CA GLU A 77 -15.58 -4.59 10.23
C GLU A 77 -16.24 -3.68 9.20
N LYS A 78 -17.12 -4.25 8.37
CA LYS A 78 -17.88 -3.50 7.37
C LYS A 78 -18.76 -2.46 8.07
N GLY A 79 -18.28 -1.22 8.14
CA GLY A 79 -18.91 -0.10 8.86
C GLY A 79 -17.91 0.74 9.66
N ASP A 80 -16.74 0.21 9.98
CA ASP A 80 -15.67 0.89 10.70
C ASP A 80 -14.66 1.62 9.79
N LEU A 81 -15.12 2.13 8.65
CA LEU A 81 -14.29 2.99 7.82
C LEU A 81 -14.15 4.35 8.51
N THR A 82 -13.11 4.50 9.30
CA THR A 82 -12.67 5.79 9.80
C THR A 82 -11.77 6.46 8.77
N LEU A 83 -12.06 7.74 8.49
CA LEU A 83 -11.14 8.56 7.72
C LEU A 83 -9.85 8.74 8.54
N LEU A 84 -8.76 8.09 8.11
CA LEU A 84 -7.48 8.17 8.81
C LEU A 84 -6.85 9.56 8.63
N TRP A 85 -6.87 10.08 7.42
CA TRP A 85 -6.33 11.39 7.08
C TRP A 85 -6.87 11.87 5.73
N THR A 86 -6.76 13.16 5.49
CA THR A 86 -6.95 13.79 4.17
C THR A 86 -5.68 14.51 3.81
N SER A 87 -5.21 14.37 2.57
CA SER A 87 -4.09 15.18 2.09
C SER A 87 -4.47 16.67 2.09
N SER A 88 -3.59 17.50 2.63
CA SER A 88 -3.68 18.97 2.50
C SER A 88 -3.15 19.45 1.14
N THR A 89 -2.45 18.60 0.40
CA THR A 89 -1.97 18.92 -0.94
C THR A 89 -3.17 18.93 -1.88
N HIS A 90 -3.39 20.04 -2.55
CA HIS A 90 -4.40 20.14 -3.60
C HIS A 90 -3.92 19.34 -4.80
N LEU A 91 -4.30 18.09 -4.85
CA LEU A 91 -4.11 17.30 -6.06
C LEU A 91 -4.93 17.92 -7.18
N ALA A 92 -4.31 18.23 -8.30
CA ALA A 92 -5.04 18.59 -9.50
C ALA A 92 -6.02 17.45 -9.81
N LYS A 93 -7.19 17.80 -10.27
CA LYS A 93 -8.34 16.92 -10.51
C LYS A 93 -7.96 15.44 -10.73
N LEU A 94 -8.26 14.59 -9.76
CA LEU A 94 -8.12 13.14 -9.90
C LEU A 94 -9.19 12.64 -10.87
N VAL A 95 -8.77 12.07 -11.98
CA VAL A 95 -9.67 11.49 -12.97
C VAL A 95 -9.31 10.02 -13.13
N SER A 96 -10.13 9.15 -12.56
CA SER A 96 -10.10 7.70 -12.80
C SER A 96 -8.80 6.97 -12.42
N ASN A 97 -7.99 7.52 -11.51
CA ASN A 97 -6.75 6.90 -11.05
C ASN A 97 -6.97 6.12 -9.76
N SER A 98 -6.31 4.97 -9.65
CA SER A 98 -6.21 4.24 -8.39
C SER A 98 -4.85 4.53 -7.74
N ALA A 99 -4.80 4.45 -6.43
CA ALA A 99 -3.55 4.47 -5.68
C ALA A 99 -2.87 3.09 -5.73
N ALA A 100 -1.55 3.06 -5.53
CA ALA A 100 -0.78 1.84 -5.34
C ALA A 100 -0.01 1.92 -4.02
N LEU A 101 0.21 0.77 -3.38
CA LEU A 101 0.98 0.67 -2.14
C LEU A 101 2.40 0.20 -2.40
N SER A 102 3.34 0.63 -1.56
CA SER A 102 4.67 0.04 -1.49
C SER A 102 4.60 -1.40 -0.97
N PRO A 103 5.60 -2.26 -1.27
CA PRO A 103 5.61 -3.65 -0.81
C PRO A 103 5.60 -3.81 0.71
N ASP A 104 6.09 -2.82 1.45
CA ASP A 104 6.07 -2.78 2.92
C ASP A 104 4.79 -2.14 3.49
N GLU A 105 3.83 -1.77 2.63
CA GLU A 105 2.56 -1.15 2.95
C GLU A 105 2.64 0.19 3.72
N LYS A 106 3.82 0.84 3.74
CA LYS A 106 4.03 2.11 4.47
C LYS A 106 3.93 3.35 3.61
N THR A 107 3.86 3.20 2.30
CA THR A 107 3.79 4.32 1.37
C THR A 107 2.67 4.09 0.36
N VAL A 108 1.85 5.09 0.15
CA VAL A 108 0.84 5.12 -0.90
C VAL A 108 1.28 6.08 -2.00
N TYR A 109 1.20 5.62 -3.24
CA TYR A 109 1.51 6.39 -4.43
C TYR A 109 0.25 6.73 -5.18
N ILE A 110 0.10 8.00 -5.58
CA ILE A 110 -1.04 8.46 -6.37
C ILE A 110 -0.56 9.43 -7.44
N ASN A 111 -1.07 9.25 -8.64
CA ASN A 111 -0.81 10.15 -9.75
C ASN A 111 -1.96 11.15 -9.89
N SER A 112 -1.65 12.42 -10.09
CA SER A 112 -2.63 13.46 -10.35
C SER A 112 -2.63 13.91 -11.82
N ASN A 113 -3.69 14.60 -12.22
CA ASN A 113 -3.88 15.02 -13.62
C ASN A 113 -2.94 16.13 -14.09
N ASP A 114 -2.14 16.67 -13.18
CA ASP A 114 -1.04 17.62 -13.46
C ASP A 114 0.28 16.90 -13.83
N HIS A 115 0.25 15.57 -13.97
CA HIS A 115 1.40 14.73 -14.24
C HIS A 115 2.41 14.63 -13.09
N ILE A 116 1.99 14.86 -11.87
CA ILE A 116 2.80 14.67 -10.68
C ILE A 116 2.44 13.34 -10.00
N LEU A 117 3.44 12.50 -9.77
CA LEU A 117 3.31 11.33 -8.91
C LEU A 117 3.63 11.75 -7.48
N HIS A 118 2.67 11.57 -6.59
CA HIS A 118 2.80 11.88 -5.17
C HIS A 118 3.00 10.62 -4.35
N SER A 119 3.77 10.73 -3.29
CA SER A 119 4.07 9.67 -2.34
C SER A 119 3.72 10.13 -0.93
N TYR A 120 2.86 9.38 -0.24
CA TYR A 120 2.41 9.71 1.11
C TYR A 120 2.72 8.58 2.08
N ASP A 121 3.01 8.93 3.31
CA ASP A 121 3.04 7.97 4.42
C ASP A 121 1.62 7.47 4.72
N VAL A 122 1.44 6.15 4.75
CA VAL A 122 0.13 5.52 4.92
C VAL A 122 -0.52 5.86 6.25
N THR A 123 0.27 6.02 7.31
CA THR A 123 -0.25 6.26 8.66
C THR A 123 -0.59 7.72 8.91
N SER A 124 0.30 8.63 8.50
CA SER A 124 0.18 10.06 8.81
C SER A 124 -0.43 10.90 7.68
N GLY A 125 -0.44 10.40 6.44
CA GLY A 125 -0.85 11.16 5.27
C GLY A 125 0.12 12.29 4.89
N ILE A 126 1.32 12.31 5.48
CA ILE A 126 2.34 13.30 5.15
C ILE A 126 2.99 12.93 3.82
N GLU A 127 3.09 13.90 2.92
CA GLU A 127 3.80 13.72 1.66
C GLU A 127 5.30 13.50 1.92
N LYS A 128 5.82 12.39 1.39
CA LYS A 128 7.25 12.04 1.49
C LYS A 128 8.06 12.69 0.38
N TRP A 129 7.53 12.61 -0.82
CA TRP A 129 8.12 13.22 -2.02
C TRP A 129 7.07 13.31 -3.13
N SER A 130 7.36 14.13 -4.13
CA SER A 130 6.62 14.19 -5.39
C SER A 130 7.58 14.14 -6.58
N PHE A 131 7.13 13.59 -7.72
CA PHE A 131 7.90 13.47 -8.93
C PHE A 131 7.14 14.11 -10.10
N ASP A 132 7.71 15.20 -10.63
CA ASP A 132 7.15 15.93 -11.76
C ASP A 132 7.57 15.26 -13.09
N MET A 133 6.61 14.60 -13.75
CA MET A 133 6.82 13.95 -15.04
C MET A 133 6.82 14.93 -16.21
N THR A 134 6.54 16.21 -15.96
CA THR A 134 6.58 17.28 -16.99
C THR A 134 7.89 18.05 -17.02
N ASP A 135 8.82 17.77 -16.12
CA ASP A 135 10.11 18.46 -16.08
C ASP A 135 10.76 18.47 -17.45
N PRO A 136 11.13 19.66 -17.99
CA PRO A 136 11.73 19.79 -19.31
C PRO A 136 13.01 18.98 -19.51
N SER A 137 13.72 18.64 -18.44
CA SER A 137 14.92 17.79 -18.50
C SER A 137 14.62 16.37 -18.98
N TRP A 138 13.34 15.95 -18.93
CA TRP A 138 12.88 14.67 -19.47
C TRP A 138 12.60 14.69 -20.98
N GLY A 139 12.92 15.78 -21.69
CA GLY A 139 12.65 15.96 -23.13
C GLY A 139 11.25 16.50 -23.39
N ALA A 140 10.77 16.41 -24.64
CA ALA A 140 9.48 16.97 -25.05
C ALA A 140 8.35 16.53 -24.12
N GLN A 141 7.55 17.47 -23.64
CA GLN A 141 6.46 17.23 -22.70
C GLN A 141 5.36 16.37 -23.32
N ALA A 142 4.81 15.48 -22.52
CA ALA A 142 3.58 14.79 -22.87
C ALA A 142 2.41 15.81 -22.88
N THR A 143 1.57 15.75 -23.89
CA THR A 143 0.35 16.54 -23.99
C THR A 143 -0.84 15.66 -23.64
N GLY A 144 -1.68 16.07 -22.70
CA GLY A 144 -2.84 15.29 -22.25
C GLY A 144 -2.73 14.86 -20.81
N GLY A 145 -3.85 14.46 -20.18
CA GLY A 145 -3.93 14.06 -18.79
C GLY A 145 -3.20 12.75 -18.51
N SER A 146 -2.66 12.59 -17.31
CA SER A 146 -2.07 11.35 -16.85
C SER A 146 -3.11 10.55 -16.05
N ASN A 147 -3.81 9.65 -16.70
CA ASN A 147 -4.86 8.83 -16.10
C ASN A 147 -4.37 7.40 -15.82
N MET A 148 -3.11 7.24 -15.43
CA MET A 148 -2.51 5.94 -15.18
C MET A 148 -2.37 5.67 -13.70
N THR A 149 -2.73 4.46 -13.28
CA THR A 149 -2.41 3.94 -11.96
C THR A 149 -0.95 3.50 -11.95
N PRO A 150 -0.14 3.91 -10.97
CA PRO A 150 1.22 3.40 -10.84
C PRO A 150 1.21 1.90 -10.52
N SER A 151 2.20 1.17 -11.00
CA SER A 151 2.46 -0.22 -10.62
C SER A 151 3.76 -0.28 -9.82
N VAL A 152 3.78 -1.02 -8.72
CA VAL A 152 4.92 -1.07 -7.79
C VAL A 152 5.47 -2.48 -7.73
N ASP A 153 6.77 -2.61 -7.99
CA ASP A 153 7.50 -3.88 -7.95
C ASP A 153 7.87 -4.30 -6.52
N THR A 154 8.29 -5.52 -6.36
CA THR A 154 8.72 -6.09 -5.06
C THR A 154 9.98 -5.42 -4.49
N ASP A 155 10.82 -4.81 -5.35
CA ASP A 155 11.96 -3.98 -4.93
C ASP A 155 11.57 -2.54 -4.59
N GLY A 156 10.27 -2.20 -4.70
CA GLY A 156 9.73 -0.86 -4.49
C GLY A 156 9.83 0.07 -5.70
N THR A 157 10.36 -0.37 -6.84
CA THR A 157 10.39 0.43 -8.07
C THR A 157 8.98 0.72 -8.55
N ILE A 158 8.68 1.98 -8.84
CA ILE A 158 7.38 2.43 -9.31
C ILE A 158 7.44 2.64 -10.82
N TYR A 159 6.53 1.98 -11.56
CA TYR A 159 6.35 2.17 -13.00
C TYR A 159 5.10 2.98 -13.26
N ILE A 160 5.24 4.05 -14.04
CA ILE A 160 4.13 4.92 -14.41
C ILE A 160 4.35 5.52 -15.79
N GLY A 161 3.27 5.65 -16.55
CA GLY A 161 3.29 6.30 -17.86
C GLY A 161 2.63 7.67 -17.83
N THR A 162 2.92 8.47 -18.85
CA THR A 162 2.27 9.76 -19.08
C THR A 162 1.50 9.77 -20.38
N GLY A 163 0.35 10.39 -20.36
CA GLY A 163 -0.32 11.10 -21.43
C GLY A 163 -1.03 10.39 -22.54
N ASP A 164 -2.03 11.10 -23.04
CA ASP A 164 -2.83 10.80 -24.23
C ASP A 164 -2.25 11.36 -25.53
N GLY A 165 -1.04 11.93 -25.49
CA GLY A 165 -0.44 12.66 -26.59
C GLY A 165 0.65 11.92 -27.33
N SER A 166 1.19 12.54 -28.37
CA SER A 166 2.27 12.00 -29.22
C SER A 166 3.61 11.79 -28.50
N ASN A 167 3.75 12.24 -27.25
CA ASN A 167 4.98 12.22 -26.47
C ASN A 167 4.83 11.41 -25.15
N GLY A 168 4.02 10.35 -25.16
CA GLY A 168 3.89 9.47 -24.00
C GLY A 168 5.24 8.90 -23.55
N LYS A 169 5.46 8.83 -22.24
CA LYS A 169 6.67 8.34 -21.60
C LYS A 169 6.33 7.28 -20.57
N LEU A 170 7.20 6.32 -20.40
CA LEU A 170 7.17 5.40 -19.28
C LEU A 170 8.34 5.71 -18.37
N PHE A 171 8.07 5.86 -17.10
CA PHE A 171 9.06 6.12 -16.05
C PHE A 171 9.20 4.89 -15.15
N ALA A 172 10.43 4.63 -14.72
CA ALA A 172 10.72 3.88 -13.51
C ALA A 172 11.32 4.84 -12.49
N ILE A 173 10.76 4.82 -11.30
CA ILE A 173 11.10 5.71 -10.19
C ILE A 173 11.48 4.84 -9.00
N ASN A 174 12.60 5.16 -8.36
CA ASN A 174 13.03 4.46 -7.15
C ASN A 174 12.11 4.79 -5.97
N PRO A 175 12.07 3.96 -4.91
CA PRO A 175 11.26 4.21 -3.71
C PRO A 175 11.54 5.56 -3.01
N ASP A 176 12.72 6.12 -3.22
CA ASP A 176 13.14 7.43 -2.69
C ASP A 176 12.68 8.63 -3.53
N GLY A 177 11.95 8.40 -4.62
CA GLY A 177 11.47 9.43 -5.53
C GLY A 177 12.44 9.81 -6.65
N ASN A 178 13.64 9.23 -6.69
CA ASN A 178 14.59 9.49 -7.75
C ASN A 178 14.29 8.68 -9.01
N LYS A 179 14.52 9.29 -10.18
CA LYS A 179 14.37 8.61 -11.45
C LYS A 179 15.35 7.43 -11.56
N LYS A 180 14.84 6.23 -11.86
CA LYS A 180 15.66 5.07 -12.23
C LYS A 180 16.00 5.11 -13.72
N TRP A 181 14.97 5.17 -14.55
CA TRP A 181 15.08 5.39 -15.98
C TRP A 181 13.79 5.98 -16.57
N ILE A 182 13.90 6.43 -17.80
CA ILE A 182 12.76 6.92 -18.58
C ILE A 182 12.90 6.36 -19.99
N THR A 183 11.81 5.90 -20.55
CA THR A 183 11.77 5.50 -21.95
C THR A 183 11.06 6.56 -22.78
N PHE A 184 11.69 6.97 -23.88
CA PHE A 184 11.19 8.03 -24.75
C PHE A 184 10.48 7.47 -25.99
N ASN A 185 9.56 8.26 -26.50
CA ASN A 185 9.14 8.15 -27.89
C ASN A 185 10.32 8.64 -28.75
N ASP A 186 11.02 7.73 -29.42
CA ASP A 186 12.05 8.12 -30.38
C ASP A 186 11.37 8.68 -31.64
N PRO A 187 11.55 9.99 -31.95
CA PRO A 187 10.92 10.61 -33.12
C PRO A 187 11.44 10.04 -34.44
N THR A 188 12.59 9.37 -34.45
CA THR A 188 13.19 8.78 -35.68
C THR A 188 12.80 7.33 -35.89
N THR A 189 12.65 6.55 -34.79
CA THR A 189 12.29 5.14 -34.87
C THR A 189 10.82 4.87 -34.44
N GLY A 190 10.14 5.93 -33.95
CA GLY A 190 8.75 5.84 -33.52
C GLY A 190 8.52 4.80 -32.44
N PHE A 191 9.11 4.99 -31.25
CA PHE A 191 8.98 4.03 -30.14
C PHE A 191 7.53 3.66 -29.87
N TRP A 192 6.62 4.62 -30.04
CA TRP A 192 5.17 4.45 -29.97
C TRP A 192 4.49 4.50 -31.35
N ASN A 193 5.29 4.66 -32.43
CA ASN A 193 4.81 4.90 -33.77
C ASN A 193 5.46 3.94 -34.77
N LYS A 194 4.87 2.78 -35.01
CA LYS A 194 5.08 2.10 -36.29
C LYS A 194 3.81 2.22 -37.11
N GLY A 195 3.83 3.16 -38.06
CA GLY A 195 2.85 3.15 -39.15
C GLY A 195 1.95 4.35 -39.32
N ASN A 196 1.82 5.29 -38.37
CA ASN A 196 1.17 6.58 -38.59
C ASN A 196 1.34 7.50 -37.38
N ALA A 197 2.13 8.55 -37.56
CA ALA A 197 2.61 9.47 -36.53
C ALA A 197 1.53 10.27 -35.77
N ALA A 198 0.28 10.19 -36.16
CA ALA A 198 -0.76 11.10 -35.68
C ALA A 198 -1.58 10.60 -34.47
N ASN A 199 -1.49 9.32 -34.07
CA ASN A 199 -2.44 8.76 -33.11
C ASN A 199 -1.90 7.72 -32.13
N ALA A 200 -0.61 7.63 -31.90
CA ALA A 200 -0.05 6.76 -30.86
C ALA A 200 -0.26 7.41 -29.48
N LYS A 201 -1.34 7.07 -28.83
CA LYS A 201 -1.73 7.61 -27.51
C LYS A 201 -1.52 6.54 -26.46
N MET A 202 -0.64 6.75 -25.48
CA MET A 202 -0.72 5.97 -24.25
C MET A 202 -2.01 6.36 -23.54
N ARG A 203 -3.00 5.52 -23.59
CA ARG A 203 -4.26 5.76 -22.88
C ARG A 203 -4.35 4.84 -21.67
N SER A 204 -4.39 5.45 -20.49
CA SER A 204 -4.97 4.89 -19.25
C SER A 204 -4.63 3.42 -18.93
N VAL A 205 -3.43 2.95 -19.26
CA VAL A 205 -3.02 1.57 -19.02
C VAL A 205 -1.95 1.54 -17.93
N SER A 206 -2.28 0.97 -16.79
CA SER A 206 -1.28 0.68 -15.76
C SER A 206 -0.26 -0.30 -16.31
N PRO A 207 1.05 -0.05 -16.13
CA PRO A 207 2.08 -1.00 -16.53
C PRO A 207 1.93 -2.34 -15.80
N ALA A 208 2.09 -3.45 -16.50
CA ALA A 208 2.29 -4.77 -15.89
C ALA A 208 3.77 -5.13 -15.96
N PHE A 209 4.25 -6.01 -15.10
CA PHE A 209 5.66 -6.42 -15.13
C PHE A 209 5.83 -7.88 -14.67
N ASP A 210 6.91 -8.48 -15.08
CA ASP A 210 7.45 -9.73 -14.57
C ASP A 210 8.84 -9.51 -13.97
N ASP A 211 9.61 -10.57 -13.77
CA ASP A 211 10.96 -10.47 -13.20
C ASP A 211 11.94 -9.69 -14.09
N LYS A 212 11.68 -9.58 -15.39
CA LYS A 212 12.62 -9.06 -16.38
C LYS A 212 12.12 -7.83 -17.14
N TYR A 213 10.82 -7.76 -17.40
CA TYR A 213 10.23 -6.77 -18.29
C TYR A 213 9.09 -5.99 -17.67
N VAL A 214 8.90 -4.78 -18.16
CA VAL A 214 7.69 -3.97 -17.94
C VAL A 214 6.89 -3.94 -19.23
N TYR A 215 5.60 -4.19 -19.16
CA TYR A 215 4.69 -4.26 -20.30
C TYR A 215 3.72 -3.08 -20.26
N CYS A 216 3.61 -2.36 -21.37
CA CYS A 216 2.67 -1.26 -21.52
C CYS A 216 1.87 -1.40 -22.82
N GLY A 217 0.59 -1.15 -22.72
CA GLY A 217 -0.30 -1.07 -23.88
C GLY A 217 -0.30 0.33 -24.52
N ASN A 218 -0.46 0.37 -25.84
CA ASN A 218 -0.73 1.58 -26.57
C ASN A 218 -2.21 1.62 -26.98
N GLY A 219 -2.90 2.69 -26.60
CA GLY A 219 -4.33 2.89 -26.85
C GLY A 219 -4.66 3.51 -28.22
N GLY A 220 -3.79 3.45 -29.19
CA GLY A 220 -4.06 3.90 -30.56
C GLY A 220 -5.00 2.96 -31.32
N SER A 221 -5.45 3.40 -32.50
CA SER A 221 -6.35 2.61 -33.38
C SER A 221 -5.73 1.28 -33.86
N THR A 222 -4.43 1.08 -33.66
CA THR A 222 -3.70 -0.14 -34.06
C THR A 222 -3.27 -0.99 -32.86
N GLY A 223 -3.77 -0.76 -31.67
CA GLY A 223 -3.48 -1.48 -30.43
C GLY A 223 -2.11 -2.18 -30.45
N SER A 224 -1.14 -1.73 -29.69
CA SER A 224 0.17 -2.38 -29.59
C SER A 224 0.55 -2.51 -28.13
N MET A 225 1.34 -3.52 -27.82
CA MET A 225 1.95 -3.73 -26.52
C MET A 225 3.46 -3.70 -26.67
N ILE A 226 4.14 -3.05 -25.76
CA ILE A 226 5.61 -3.02 -25.70
C ILE A 226 6.11 -3.73 -24.46
N ALA A 227 7.28 -4.33 -24.59
CA ALA A 227 8.07 -4.82 -23.47
C ALA A 227 9.36 -3.99 -23.33
N VAL A 228 9.65 -3.55 -22.13
CA VAL A 228 10.78 -2.73 -21.75
C VAL A 228 11.60 -3.48 -20.71
N ASP A 229 12.91 -3.53 -20.88
CA ASP A 229 13.81 -4.13 -19.89
C ASP A 229 13.80 -3.35 -18.58
N LYS A 230 13.53 -4.01 -17.45
CA LYS A 230 13.38 -3.40 -16.12
C LYS A 230 14.62 -2.67 -15.63
N THR A 231 15.79 -3.14 -16.04
CA THR A 231 17.06 -2.58 -15.58
C THR A 231 17.45 -1.33 -16.36
N THR A 232 17.29 -1.38 -17.66
CA THR A 232 17.83 -0.37 -18.57
C THR A 232 16.80 0.62 -19.10
N GLY A 233 15.52 0.27 -19.05
CA GLY A 233 14.45 1.05 -19.69
C GLY A 233 14.43 0.92 -21.22
N ASN A 234 15.25 0.04 -21.79
CA ASN A 234 15.30 -0.15 -23.23
C ASN A 234 14.16 -1.03 -23.73
N ARG A 235 13.59 -0.68 -24.86
CA ARG A 235 12.59 -1.53 -25.52
C ARG A 235 13.20 -2.83 -25.99
N VAL A 236 12.52 -3.94 -25.70
CA VAL A 236 12.94 -5.30 -26.11
C VAL A 236 12.10 -5.80 -27.28
N SER A 237 10.80 -5.63 -27.20
CA SER A 237 9.87 -6.06 -28.27
C SER A 237 8.60 -5.23 -28.25
N TYR A 238 7.81 -5.36 -29.33
CA TYR A 238 6.44 -4.89 -29.37
C TYR A 238 5.57 -5.89 -30.15
N LEU A 239 4.31 -5.99 -29.74
CA LEU A 239 3.29 -6.73 -30.47
C LEU A 239 2.35 -5.71 -31.12
N THR A 240 2.08 -5.86 -32.40
CA THR A 240 1.06 -5.08 -33.14
C THR A 240 -0.05 -6.01 -33.58
N ASN A 241 -1.28 -5.54 -33.58
CA ASN A 241 -2.40 -6.25 -34.23
C ASN A 241 -2.33 -6.12 -35.77
N ALA A 242 -1.16 -6.32 -36.32
CA ALA A 242 -0.99 -6.36 -37.75
C ALA A 242 -0.82 -7.83 -38.17
N ASP A 243 -1.97 -8.53 -38.16
CA ASP A 243 -2.27 -9.67 -39.06
C ASP A 243 -3.78 -9.90 -39.05
#